data_bdb201cf5f5ab24ee5853f379852dfad
#
_entry.id   bdb201cf5f5ab24ee5853f379852dfad
#
_cell.length_a   1.000
_cell.length_b   1.000
_cell.length_c   1.000
_cell.angle_alpha   90.00
_cell.angle_beta   90.00
_cell.angle_gamma   90.00
#
_symmetry.space_group_name_H-M   'P 1'
#
loop_
_entity.id
_entity.type
_entity.pdbx_description
1 polymer ?
#
loop_
_entity_poly.entity_id
_entity_poly.type
_entity_poly.pdbx_seq_one_letter_code
_entity_poly.pdbx_strand_id
1 'polypeptide(L)'
;MDNLVKRKLFPKGSAVIIGGSGGIGSAICKTFASHGVPVIFSYHGNEKSAKNLEQEITDFGGIVTSKKLSISNKNHVEKFFEELENERIHSIVNATGSDIRMKWINELSYEEWDEVMRTDADGFFNIIKNSLPILRKFGGSYTTLSSIGLSRWPTKDVLSVAPKAAIDALINGIAKEEGRNNIRANSIQLGIIEAGIFLRIKGNDYDDRYIEAAKNNTALKRLGEAQDVADAVIFLSSERAKYITGQTLYIDGGYRI
;
A
#
# COMPACT_ATOMS: atom_id res chain seq x y z
N MET A 1 -21.83 -15.07 26.27
CA MET A 1 -20.44 -14.61 25.98
C MET A 1 -19.79 -15.32 24.79
N ASP A 2 -20.35 -16.41 24.26
CA ASP A 2 -19.71 -17.23 23.19
C ASP A 2 -19.77 -16.68 21.75
N ASN A 3 -20.51 -15.61 21.49
CA ASN A 3 -20.67 -15.09 20.11
C ASN A 3 -19.61 -14.06 19.68
N LEU A 4 -18.72 -13.65 20.53
CA LEU A 4 -17.68 -12.67 20.21
C LEU A 4 -16.39 -13.28 19.62
N VAL A 5 -16.19 -14.60 19.81
CA VAL A 5 -14.92 -15.28 19.50
C VAL A 5 -14.88 -15.90 18.09
N LYS A 6 -16.00 -15.98 17.36
CA LYS A 6 -16.08 -16.69 16.07
C LYS A 6 -16.34 -15.80 14.83
N ARG A 7 -16.17 -14.49 14.91
CA ARG A 7 -16.29 -13.67 13.68
C ARG A 7 -15.04 -13.91 12.80
N LYS A 8 -15.26 -14.43 11.59
CA LYS A 8 -14.20 -14.47 10.58
C LYS A 8 -13.66 -13.08 10.37
N LEU A 9 -12.35 -12.95 10.38
CA LEU A 9 -11.66 -11.65 10.23
C LEU A 9 -11.89 -11.09 8.81
N PHE A 10 -11.98 -11.96 7.82
CA PHE A 10 -12.21 -11.60 6.42
C PHE A 10 -13.39 -12.38 5.84
N PRO A 11 -14.13 -11.82 4.86
CA PRO A 11 -15.08 -12.58 4.05
C PRO A 11 -14.34 -13.62 3.19
N LYS A 12 -15.08 -14.51 2.53
CA LYS A 12 -14.48 -15.40 1.53
C LYS A 12 -13.94 -14.58 0.36
N GLY A 13 -12.83 -15.01 -0.22
CA GLY A 13 -12.21 -14.36 -1.37
C GLY A 13 -10.75 -14.06 -1.13
N SER A 14 -10.16 -13.33 -2.06
CA SER A 14 -8.74 -13.02 -2.11
C SER A 14 -8.44 -11.54 -1.75
N ALA A 15 -7.24 -11.28 -1.27
CA ALA A 15 -6.66 -9.95 -1.20
C ALA A 15 -5.73 -9.73 -2.39
N VAL A 16 -5.84 -8.57 -3.04
CA VAL A 16 -4.95 -8.14 -4.13
C VAL A 16 -4.00 -7.08 -3.59
N ILE A 17 -2.69 -7.34 -3.63
CA ILE A 17 -1.65 -6.44 -3.16
C ILE A 17 -0.83 -5.94 -4.34
N ILE A 18 -1.03 -4.68 -4.70
CA ILE A 18 -0.25 -4.03 -5.76
C ILE A 18 1.09 -3.60 -5.19
N GLY A 19 2.19 -4.08 -5.79
CA GLY A 19 3.53 -3.88 -5.25
C GLY A 19 3.92 -4.86 -4.14
N GLY A 20 3.32 -6.06 -4.12
CA GLY A 20 3.52 -7.05 -3.07
C GLY A 20 4.94 -7.60 -2.94
N SER A 21 5.78 -7.54 -3.98
CA SER A 21 7.18 -7.97 -3.90
C SER A 21 8.12 -6.94 -3.25
N GLY A 22 7.62 -5.74 -2.91
CA GLY A 22 8.38 -4.73 -2.18
C GLY A 22 8.52 -5.06 -0.69
N GLY A 23 9.41 -4.34 0.03
CA GLY A 23 9.70 -4.65 1.43
C GLY A 23 8.47 -4.61 2.35
N ILE A 24 7.63 -3.56 2.26
CA ILE A 24 6.38 -3.47 3.01
C ILE A 24 5.32 -4.40 2.41
N GLY A 25 5.21 -4.42 1.06
CA GLY A 25 4.23 -5.27 0.36
C GLY A 25 4.39 -6.75 0.70
N SER A 26 5.63 -7.25 0.86
CA SER A 26 5.88 -8.65 1.21
C SER A 26 5.41 -9.00 2.63
N ALA A 27 5.59 -8.10 3.59
CA ALA A 27 5.04 -8.27 4.93
C ALA A 27 3.51 -8.32 4.91
N ILE A 28 2.87 -7.44 4.13
CA ILE A 28 1.41 -7.42 3.94
C ILE A 28 0.93 -8.76 3.34
N CYS A 29 1.59 -9.24 2.26
CA CYS A 29 1.24 -10.52 1.63
C CYS A 29 1.32 -11.69 2.61
N LYS A 30 2.44 -11.79 3.35
CA LYS A 30 2.64 -12.84 4.36
C LYS A 30 1.59 -12.76 5.48
N THR A 31 1.26 -11.56 5.92
CA THR A 31 0.28 -11.39 7.01
C THR A 31 -1.14 -11.76 6.54
N PHE A 32 -1.58 -11.38 5.33
CA PHE A 32 -2.86 -11.88 4.80
C PHE A 32 -2.87 -13.41 4.68
N ALA A 33 -1.82 -14.00 4.12
CA ALA A 33 -1.72 -15.44 3.94
C ALA A 33 -1.72 -16.20 5.29
N SER A 34 -1.07 -15.67 6.34
CA SER A 34 -1.08 -16.27 7.68
C SER A 34 -2.47 -16.27 8.33
N HIS A 35 -3.35 -15.35 7.90
CA HIS A 35 -4.78 -15.36 8.26
C HIS A 35 -5.65 -16.27 7.38
N GLY A 36 -5.03 -17.08 6.51
CA GLY A 36 -5.73 -18.00 5.61
C GLY A 36 -6.45 -17.29 4.45
N VAL A 37 -6.05 -16.06 4.11
CA VAL A 37 -6.58 -15.30 2.97
C VAL A 37 -5.72 -15.62 1.74
N PRO A 38 -6.30 -16.11 0.63
CA PRO A 38 -5.58 -16.22 -0.63
C PRO A 38 -5.07 -14.85 -1.09
N VAL A 39 -3.83 -14.79 -1.51
CA VAL A 39 -3.14 -13.56 -1.90
C VAL A 39 -2.82 -13.57 -3.39
N ILE A 40 -3.22 -12.51 -4.07
CA ILE A 40 -2.77 -12.19 -5.42
C ILE A 40 -1.92 -10.93 -5.32
N PHE A 41 -0.66 -10.98 -5.72
CA PHE A 41 0.15 -9.78 -5.65
C PHE A 41 0.83 -9.44 -6.97
N SER A 42 1.08 -8.14 -7.17
CA SER A 42 1.81 -7.70 -8.34
C SER A 42 3.28 -7.38 -8.03
N TYR A 43 4.12 -7.56 -9.05
CA TYR A 43 5.50 -7.08 -9.08
C TYR A 43 5.78 -6.36 -10.40
N HIS A 44 6.74 -5.43 -10.43
CA HIS A 44 7.10 -4.70 -11.65
C HIS A 44 8.31 -5.31 -12.36
N GLY A 45 9.49 -5.25 -11.76
CA GLY A 45 10.76 -5.65 -12.41
C GLY A 45 11.48 -6.82 -11.73
N ASN A 46 11.28 -7.04 -10.44
CA ASN A 46 12.03 -8.05 -9.69
C ASN A 46 11.25 -9.36 -9.56
N GLU A 47 11.28 -10.17 -10.64
CA GLU A 47 10.64 -11.48 -10.65
C GLU A 47 11.24 -12.44 -9.62
N LYS A 48 12.55 -12.38 -9.37
CA LYS A 48 13.21 -13.22 -8.37
C LYS A 48 12.64 -12.99 -6.97
N SER A 49 12.46 -11.73 -6.58
CA SER A 49 11.81 -11.41 -5.29
C SER A 49 10.36 -11.89 -5.22
N ALA A 50 9.64 -11.81 -6.34
CA ALA A 50 8.27 -12.32 -6.40
C ALA A 50 8.21 -13.84 -6.21
N LYS A 51 9.07 -14.59 -6.89
CA LYS A 51 9.16 -16.05 -6.76
C LYS A 51 9.59 -16.49 -5.35
N ASN A 52 10.55 -15.79 -4.75
CA ASN A 52 10.94 -16.06 -3.36
C ASN A 52 9.78 -15.86 -2.40
N LEU A 53 9.01 -14.76 -2.55
CA LEU A 53 7.84 -14.50 -1.72
C LEU A 53 6.74 -15.55 -1.92
N GLU A 54 6.49 -16.00 -3.15
CA GLU A 54 5.56 -17.11 -3.42
C GLU A 54 5.99 -18.36 -2.66
N GLN A 55 7.29 -18.73 -2.75
CA GLN A 55 7.81 -19.89 -2.06
C GLN A 55 7.67 -19.77 -0.54
N GLU A 56 8.08 -18.63 0.05
CA GLU A 56 7.96 -18.39 1.48
C GLU A 56 6.52 -18.54 1.97
N ILE A 57 5.54 -18.00 1.23
CA ILE A 57 4.11 -18.10 1.60
C ILE A 57 3.61 -19.54 1.45
N THR A 58 4.03 -20.24 0.40
CA THR A 58 3.64 -21.62 0.16
C THR A 58 4.22 -22.56 1.22
N ASP A 59 5.46 -22.33 1.68
CA ASP A 59 6.14 -23.14 2.68
C ASP A 59 5.39 -23.21 4.03
N PHE A 60 4.68 -22.14 4.40
CA PHE A 60 3.81 -22.17 5.59
C PHE A 60 2.33 -22.48 5.28
N GLY A 61 2.02 -22.95 4.06
CA GLY A 61 0.68 -23.42 3.66
C GLY A 61 -0.26 -22.31 3.19
N GLY A 62 0.25 -21.12 2.90
CA GLY A 62 -0.55 -20.03 2.32
C GLY A 62 -0.84 -20.25 0.83
N ILE A 63 -1.93 -19.64 0.35
CA ILE A 63 -2.30 -19.64 -1.07
C ILE A 63 -1.88 -18.31 -1.67
N VAL A 64 -1.05 -18.34 -2.70
CA VAL A 64 -0.49 -17.13 -3.30
C VAL A 64 -0.28 -17.27 -4.80
N THR A 65 -0.43 -16.16 -5.52
CA THR A 65 -0.11 -16.04 -6.95
C THR A 65 0.50 -14.66 -7.21
N SER A 66 1.62 -14.61 -7.91
CA SER A 66 2.21 -13.36 -8.36
C SER A 66 1.94 -13.08 -9.84
N LYS A 67 1.78 -11.80 -10.18
CA LYS A 67 1.59 -11.36 -11.57
C LYS A 67 2.44 -10.12 -11.84
N LYS A 68 3.07 -10.07 -13.04
CA LYS A 68 3.80 -8.88 -13.48
C LYS A 68 2.83 -7.76 -13.84
N LEU A 69 3.06 -6.54 -13.32
CA LEU A 69 2.21 -5.39 -13.57
C LEU A 69 3.01 -4.09 -13.60
N SER A 70 2.80 -3.29 -14.63
CA SER A 70 3.19 -1.87 -14.69
C SER A 70 1.94 -1.03 -14.52
N ILE A 71 1.78 -0.37 -13.39
CA ILE A 71 0.57 0.40 -13.06
C ILE A 71 0.41 1.67 -13.91
N SER A 72 1.51 2.24 -14.41
CA SER A 72 1.48 3.37 -15.35
C SER A 72 1.03 2.97 -16.76
N ASN A 73 1.01 1.69 -17.09
CA ASN A 73 0.52 1.19 -18.39
C ASN A 73 -0.94 0.74 -18.26
N LYS A 74 -1.85 1.52 -18.83
CA LYS A 74 -3.31 1.28 -18.75
C LYS A 74 -3.70 -0.11 -19.24
N ASN A 75 -3.15 -0.56 -20.35
CA ASN A 75 -3.47 -1.87 -20.95
C ASN A 75 -2.99 -3.02 -20.06
N HIS A 76 -1.85 -2.86 -19.38
CA HIS A 76 -1.39 -3.88 -18.42
C HIS A 76 -2.33 -3.97 -17.22
N VAL A 77 -2.83 -2.83 -16.72
CA VAL A 77 -3.77 -2.79 -15.59
C VAL A 77 -5.12 -3.38 -15.99
N GLU A 78 -5.63 -3.01 -17.16
CA GLU A 78 -6.88 -3.57 -17.71
C GLU A 78 -6.80 -5.10 -17.81
N LYS A 79 -5.80 -5.62 -18.51
CA LYS A 79 -5.58 -7.07 -18.61
C LYS A 79 -5.44 -7.77 -17.27
N PHE A 80 -4.70 -7.15 -16.34
CA PHE A 80 -4.52 -7.71 -14.99
C PHE A 80 -5.87 -7.93 -14.28
N PHE A 81 -6.79 -6.96 -14.33
CA PHE A 81 -8.09 -7.06 -13.69
C PHE A 81 -9.11 -7.86 -14.52
N GLU A 82 -9.01 -7.91 -15.85
CA GLU A 82 -9.78 -8.84 -16.69
C GLU A 82 -9.52 -10.29 -16.28
N GLU A 83 -8.26 -10.67 -16.07
CA GLU A 83 -7.89 -12.01 -15.60
C GLU A 83 -8.45 -12.33 -14.20
N LEU A 84 -8.84 -11.33 -13.43
CA LEU A 84 -9.44 -11.46 -12.10
C LEU A 84 -10.95 -11.24 -12.07
N GLU A 85 -11.60 -11.09 -13.21
CA GLU A 85 -13.03 -10.73 -13.29
C GLU A 85 -13.95 -11.72 -12.55
N ASN A 86 -13.59 -13.00 -12.57
CA ASN A 86 -14.35 -14.07 -11.93
C ASN A 86 -13.87 -14.38 -10.50
N GLU A 87 -12.82 -13.71 -10.04
CA GLU A 87 -12.32 -13.87 -8.67
C GLU A 87 -13.16 -13.07 -7.69
N ARG A 88 -13.43 -13.65 -6.53
CA ARG A 88 -14.01 -12.91 -5.42
C ARG A 88 -12.90 -12.18 -4.67
N ILE A 89 -12.79 -10.88 -4.92
CA ILE A 89 -11.81 -10.00 -4.26
C ILE A 89 -12.53 -9.21 -3.18
N HIS A 90 -11.97 -9.19 -1.97
CA HIS A 90 -12.51 -8.40 -0.85
C HIS A 90 -11.59 -7.27 -0.39
N SER A 91 -10.32 -7.30 -0.76
CA SER A 91 -9.36 -6.25 -0.38
C SER A 91 -8.42 -5.93 -1.53
N ILE A 92 -8.23 -4.65 -1.79
CA ILE A 92 -7.18 -4.13 -2.68
C ILE A 92 -6.27 -3.23 -1.85
N VAL A 93 -4.99 -3.57 -1.83
CA VAL A 93 -3.97 -2.82 -1.12
C VAL A 93 -3.00 -2.23 -2.14
N ASN A 94 -2.84 -0.91 -2.12
CA ASN A 94 -1.80 -0.25 -2.89
C ASN A 94 -0.56 -0.02 -2.02
N ALA A 95 0.47 -0.82 -2.25
CA ALA A 95 1.76 -0.74 -1.58
C ALA A 95 2.88 -0.32 -2.55
N THR A 96 2.51 0.38 -3.65
CA THR A 96 3.48 0.90 -4.61
C THR A 96 4.03 2.26 -4.20
N GLY A 97 5.19 2.56 -4.74
CA GLY A 97 5.82 3.87 -4.66
C GLY A 97 7.02 3.90 -5.61
N SER A 98 7.16 5.00 -6.33
CA SER A 98 8.30 5.23 -7.23
C SER A 98 9.60 5.35 -6.46
N ASP A 99 10.70 4.96 -7.09
CA ASP A 99 12.03 5.30 -6.63
C ASP A 99 12.27 6.79 -6.91
N ILE A 100 12.49 7.54 -5.85
CA ILE A 100 12.67 8.99 -5.92
C ILE A 100 14.05 9.39 -5.41
N ARG A 101 14.50 10.57 -5.84
CA ARG A 101 15.66 11.26 -5.27
C ARG A 101 15.20 12.49 -4.48
N MET A 102 15.88 12.74 -3.38
CA MET A 102 15.63 13.91 -2.54
C MET A 102 16.22 15.16 -3.21
N LYS A 103 15.38 16.00 -3.80
CA LYS A 103 15.78 17.23 -4.51
C LYS A 103 14.93 18.42 -4.10
N TRP A 104 15.53 19.62 -4.15
CA TRP A 104 14.75 20.86 -4.06
C TRP A 104 13.80 20.98 -5.25
N ILE A 105 12.65 21.63 -5.05
CA ILE A 105 11.62 21.79 -6.09
C ILE A 105 12.16 22.42 -7.37
N ASN A 106 13.04 23.42 -7.22
CA ASN A 106 13.66 24.11 -8.35
C ASN A 106 14.77 23.31 -9.07
N GLU A 107 15.18 22.17 -8.53
CA GLU A 107 16.17 21.26 -9.11
C GLU A 107 15.55 20.09 -9.86
N LEU A 108 14.23 19.95 -9.77
CA LEU A 108 13.50 18.88 -10.45
C LEU A 108 13.34 19.19 -11.94
N SER A 109 13.55 18.17 -12.77
CA SER A 109 13.17 18.26 -14.17
C SER A 109 11.67 17.98 -14.36
N TYR A 110 11.11 18.40 -15.47
CA TYR A 110 9.73 18.08 -15.83
C TYR A 110 9.53 16.57 -16.01
N GLU A 111 10.54 15.88 -16.55
CA GLU A 111 10.51 14.45 -16.80
C GLU A 111 10.46 13.66 -15.48
N GLU A 112 11.25 14.05 -14.46
CA GLU A 112 11.21 13.43 -13.14
C GLU A 112 9.83 13.61 -12.49
N TRP A 113 9.25 14.79 -12.60
CA TRP A 113 7.92 15.07 -12.10
C TRP A 113 6.85 14.23 -12.83
N ASP A 114 6.86 14.25 -14.16
CA ASP A 114 5.87 13.55 -14.99
C ASP A 114 5.95 12.04 -14.79
N GLU A 115 7.16 11.47 -14.67
CA GLU A 115 7.34 10.04 -14.43
C GLU A 115 6.72 9.60 -13.11
N VAL A 116 6.98 10.34 -12.04
CA VAL A 116 6.48 10.00 -10.70
C VAL A 116 4.95 10.18 -10.62
N MET A 117 4.42 11.30 -11.12
CA MET A 117 2.97 11.53 -11.14
C MET A 117 2.24 10.48 -11.96
N ARG A 118 2.75 10.14 -13.15
CA ARG A 118 2.18 9.09 -14.02
C ARG A 118 2.26 7.71 -13.37
N THR A 119 3.35 7.40 -12.67
CA THR A 119 3.50 6.09 -12.04
C THR A 119 2.63 5.99 -10.80
N ASP A 120 2.72 6.94 -9.88
CA ASP A 120 2.03 6.83 -8.59
C ASP A 120 0.57 7.27 -8.67
N ALA A 121 0.28 8.49 -9.13
CA ALA A 121 -1.07 9.05 -9.11
C ALA A 121 -1.95 8.46 -10.23
N ASP A 122 -1.51 8.54 -11.50
CA ASP A 122 -2.27 7.99 -12.62
C ASP A 122 -2.32 6.46 -12.52
N GLY A 123 -1.21 5.82 -12.09
CA GLY A 123 -1.16 4.39 -11.85
C GLY A 123 -2.20 3.92 -10.84
N PHE A 124 -2.37 4.65 -9.74
CA PHE A 124 -3.42 4.32 -8.77
C PHE A 124 -4.83 4.55 -9.33
N PHE A 125 -5.03 5.61 -10.10
CA PHE A 125 -6.31 5.81 -10.80
C PHE A 125 -6.62 4.68 -11.78
N ASN A 126 -5.63 4.17 -12.52
CA ASN A 126 -5.80 3.00 -13.40
C ASN A 126 -6.25 1.76 -12.61
N ILE A 127 -5.64 1.51 -11.43
CA ILE A 127 -6.05 0.42 -10.53
C ILE A 127 -7.52 0.59 -10.12
N ILE A 128 -7.90 1.77 -9.63
CA ILE A 128 -9.28 2.05 -9.18
C ILE A 128 -10.27 1.77 -10.30
N LYS A 129 -10.04 2.36 -11.46
CA LYS A 129 -10.96 2.27 -12.61
C LYS A 129 -11.26 0.82 -13.01
N ASN A 130 -10.25 -0.04 -13.00
CA ASN A 130 -10.38 -1.43 -13.45
C ASN A 130 -10.81 -2.39 -12.34
N SER A 131 -10.56 -2.07 -11.08
CA SER A 131 -10.89 -2.94 -9.94
C SER A 131 -12.27 -2.66 -9.33
N LEU A 132 -12.80 -1.43 -9.45
CA LEU A 132 -14.12 -1.08 -8.91
C LEU A 132 -15.25 -1.99 -9.42
N PRO A 133 -15.35 -2.35 -10.72
CA PRO A 133 -16.40 -3.25 -11.20
C PRO A 133 -16.39 -4.60 -10.48
N ILE A 134 -15.21 -5.11 -10.13
CA ILE A 134 -15.05 -6.39 -9.43
C ILE A 134 -15.52 -6.25 -7.97
N LEU A 135 -15.04 -5.22 -7.26
CA LEU A 135 -15.42 -5.00 -5.87
C LEU A 135 -16.92 -4.69 -5.69
N ARG A 136 -17.55 -4.02 -6.66
CA ARG A 136 -18.99 -3.74 -6.63
C ARG A 136 -19.87 -5.00 -6.61
N LYS A 137 -19.34 -6.14 -7.07
CA LYS A 137 -20.07 -7.43 -7.05
C LYS A 137 -20.32 -7.93 -5.62
N PHE A 138 -19.41 -7.64 -4.67
CA PHE A 138 -19.43 -8.23 -3.33
C PHE A 138 -19.14 -7.26 -2.18
N GLY A 139 -18.83 -6.01 -2.48
CA GLY A 139 -18.25 -5.07 -1.53
C GLY A 139 -16.79 -5.38 -1.24
N GLY A 140 -16.15 -4.56 -0.38
CA GLY A 140 -14.75 -4.78 -0.01
C GLY A 140 -14.06 -3.54 0.53
N SER A 141 -12.73 -3.52 0.42
CA SER A 141 -11.94 -2.41 0.91
C SER A 141 -10.77 -2.04 0.00
N TYR A 142 -10.49 -0.74 -0.08
CA TYR A 142 -9.20 -0.21 -0.51
C TYR A 142 -8.39 0.24 0.70
N THR A 143 -7.11 -0.11 0.72
CA THR A 143 -6.13 0.46 1.66
C THR A 143 -4.91 0.90 0.87
N THR A 144 -4.49 2.15 1.00
CA THR A 144 -3.29 2.65 0.33
C THR A 144 -2.23 3.08 1.34
N LEU A 145 -0.98 2.86 0.98
CA LEU A 145 0.15 3.40 1.71
C LEU A 145 0.45 4.80 1.17
N SER A 146 0.48 5.76 2.07
CA SER A 146 0.72 7.17 1.82
C SER A 146 1.92 7.67 2.64
N SER A 147 2.11 8.97 2.74
CA SER A 147 3.27 9.57 3.41
C SER A 147 2.86 10.50 4.54
N ILE A 148 3.56 10.39 5.68
CA ILE A 148 3.49 11.37 6.78
C ILE A 148 3.90 12.78 6.31
N GLY A 149 4.61 12.88 5.19
CA GLY A 149 4.97 14.14 4.56
C GLY A 149 3.78 15.04 4.25
N LEU A 150 2.59 14.50 4.09
CA LEU A 150 1.34 15.28 3.95
C LEU A 150 0.96 16.04 5.22
N SER A 151 1.36 15.55 6.38
CA SER A 151 1.06 16.15 7.69
C SER A 151 2.26 16.89 8.30
N ARG A 152 3.48 16.47 7.98
CA ARG A 152 4.74 17.10 8.40
C ARG A 152 5.72 17.07 7.25
N TRP A 153 5.72 18.14 6.44
CA TRP A 153 6.47 18.22 5.19
C TRP A 153 7.98 18.08 5.38
N PRO A 154 8.65 17.06 4.81
CA PRO A 154 10.11 16.98 4.77
C PRO A 154 10.65 17.86 3.64
N THR A 155 11.82 18.46 3.85
CA THR A 155 12.50 19.17 2.77
C THR A 155 12.95 18.21 1.66
N LYS A 156 12.92 18.66 0.40
CA LYS A 156 13.35 17.92 -0.80
C LYS A 156 12.49 16.69 -1.15
N ASP A 157 11.29 16.53 -0.57
CA ASP A 157 10.49 15.32 -0.68
C ASP A 157 9.21 15.48 -1.52
N VAL A 158 9.18 16.50 -2.40
CA VAL A 158 7.96 16.79 -3.18
C VAL A 158 7.54 15.62 -4.07
N LEU A 159 8.49 14.86 -4.64
CA LEU A 159 8.19 13.70 -5.49
C LEU A 159 7.56 12.54 -4.71
N SER A 160 7.83 12.41 -3.40
CA SER A 160 7.11 11.47 -2.55
C SER A 160 5.72 11.99 -2.18
N VAL A 161 5.64 13.25 -1.76
CA VAL A 161 4.45 13.79 -1.09
C VAL A 161 3.35 14.18 -2.07
N ALA A 162 3.68 14.83 -3.19
CA ALA A 162 2.67 15.34 -4.12
C ALA A 162 1.79 14.24 -4.75
N PRO A 163 2.31 13.13 -5.29
CA PRO A 163 1.47 12.06 -5.80
C PRO A 163 0.65 11.37 -4.70
N LYS A 164 1.16 11.31 -3.46
CA LYS A 164 0.42 10.76 -2.32
C LYS A 164 -0.75 11.63 -1.90
N ALA A 165 -0.66 12.96 -2.07
CA ALA A 165 -1.80 13.86 -1.90
C ALA A 165 -2.93 13.54 -2.89
N ALA A 166 -2.59 13.30 -4.16
CA ALA A 166 -3.57 12.89 -5.18
C ALA A 166 -4.20 11.53 -4.84
N ILE A 167 -3.41 10.57 -4.38
CA ILE A 167 -3.87 9.24 -3.96
C ILE A 167 -4.82 9.35 -2.76
N ASP A 168 -4.49 10.15 -1.72
CA ASP A 168 -5.36 10.35 -0.55
C ASP A 168 -6.69 11.02 -0.95
N ALA A 169 -6.67 11.95 -1.90
CA ALA A 169 -7.89 12.54 -2.45
C ALA A 169 -8.76 11.50 -3.18
N LEU A 170 -8.16 10.60 -3.96
CA LEU A 170 -8.88 9.49 -4.62
C LEU A 170 -9.48 8.52 -3.59
N ILE A 171 -8.79 8.20 -2.51
CA ILE A 171 -9.32 7.38 -1.41
C ILE A 171 -10.57 8.01 -0.80
N ASN A 172 -10.56 9.33 -0.56
CA ASN A 172 -11.74 10.05 -0.07
C ASN A 172 -12.90 9.99 -1.07
N GLY A 173 -12.60 10.13 -2.37
CA GLY A 173 -13.58 9.96 -3.45
C GLY A 173 -14.21 8.58 -3.44
N ILE A 174 -13.40 7.50 -3.40
CA ILE A 174 -13.90 6.12 -3.32
C ILE A 174 -14.76 5.92 -2.06
N ALA A 175 -14.30 6.37 -0.90
CA ALA A 175 -15.03 6.23 0.36
C ALA A 175 -16.42 6.86 0.27
N LYS A 176 -16.53 8.04 -0.35
CA LYS A 176 -17.78 8.77 -0.49
C LYS A 176 -18.71 8.18 -1.54
N GLU A 177 -18.18 7.85 -2.71
CA GLU A 177 -18.98 7.45 -3.86
C GLU A 177 -19.36 5.97 -3.84
N GLU A 178 -18.47 5.11 -3.35
CA GLU A 178 -18.61 3.65 -3.38
C GLU A 178 -19.12 3.06 -2.05
N GLY A 179 -19.30 3.86 -1.02
CA GLY A 179 -19.91 3.41 0.24
C GLY A 179 -21.28 2.76 0.04
N ARG A 180 -22.08 3.26 -0.93
CA ARG A 180 -23.36 2.65 -1.35
C ARG A 180 -23.22 1.22 -1.89
N ASN A 181 -22.04 0.84 -2.38
CA ASN A 181 -21.71 -0.49 -2.86
C ASN A 181 -21.00 -1.33 -1.78
N ASN A 182 -21.05 -0.89 -0.51
CA ASN A 182 -20.37 -1.52 0.62
C ASN A 182 -18.85 -1.63 0.41
N ILE A 183 -18.25 -0.64 -0.25
CA ILE A 183 -16.81 -0.53 -0.44
C ILE A 183 -16.28 0.56 0.48
N ARG A 184 -15.29 0.22 1.30
CA ARG A 184 -14.57 1.12 2.19
C ARG A 184 -13.23 1.51 1.56
N ALA A 185 -12.74 2.72 1.87
CA ALA A 185 -11.43 3.15 1.41
C ALA A 185 -10.74 3.97 2.50
N ASN A 186 -9.50 3.62 2.83
CA ASN A 186 -8.71 4.31 3.85
C ASN A 186 -7.25 4.43 3.40
N SER A 187 -6.55 5.42 3.91
CA SER A 187 -5.12 5.58 3.71
C SER A 187 -4.33 5.37 5.01
N ILE A 188 -3.07 4.99 4.86
CA ILE A 188 -2.10 4.88 5.96
C ILE A 188 -0.94 5.80 5.63
N GLN A 189 -0.78 6.89 6.39
CA GLN A 189 0.37 7.76 6.27
C GLN A 189 1.53 7.20 7.10
N LEU A 190 2.59 6.82 6.41
CA LEU A 190 3.76 6.19 6.99
C LEU A 190 4.79 7.23 7.40
N GLY A 191 5.34 7.07 8.60
CA GLY A 191 6.61 7.65 8.99
C GLY A 191 7.77 6.94 8.27
N ILE A 192 8.96 6.99 8.85
CA ILE A 192 10.12 6.29 8.30
C ILE A 192 10.03 4.82 8.71
N ILE A 193 9.86 3.96 7.71
CA ILE A 193 9.77 2.50 7.88
C ILE A 193 11.09 1.88 7.39
N GLU A 194 11.73 1.05 8.20
CA GLU A 194 12.98 0.38 7.87
C GLU A 194 12.75 -0.77 6.88
N ALA A 195 12.18 -0.42 5.72
CA ALA A 195 11.86 -1.36 4.64
C ALA A 195 11.77 -0.63 3.28
N GLY A 196 11.80 -1.38 2.20
CA GLY A 196 11.47 -0.91 0.85
C GLY A 196 12.35 0.25 0.39
N ILE A 197 11.74 1.38 0.06
CA ILE A 197 12.43 2.58 -0.47
C ILE A 197 13.50 3.08 0.50
N PHE A 198 13.21 3.11 1.80
CA PHE A 198 14.17 3.57 2.81
C PHE A 198 15.50 2.81 2.73
N LEU A 199 15.48 1.48 2.59
CA LEU A 199 16.70 0.68 2.50
C LEU A 199 17.52 0.97 1.22
N ARG A 200 16.86 1.45 0.15
CA ARG A 200 17.54 1.81 -1.11
C ARG A 200 18.20 3.18 -1.05
N ILE A 201 17.66 4.12 -0.28
CA ILE A 201 18.20 5.47 -0.14
C ILE A 201 19.10 5.64 1.10
N LYS A 202 19.08 4.67 2.02
CA LYS A 202 19.99 4.60 3.17
C LYS A 202 21.44 4.52 2.70
N GLY A 203 22.27 5.41 3.23
CA GLY A 203 23.68 5.52 2.85
C GLY A 203 23.96 6.46 1.65
N ASN A 204 22.93 6.82 0.88
CA ASN A 204 23.02 7.82 -0.19
C ASN A 204 22.42 9.16 0.24
N ASP A 205 21.09 9.20 0.36
CA ASP A 205 20.35 10.41 0.74
C ASP A 205 20.14 10.50 2.27
N TYR A 206 20.22 9.37 2.99
CA TYR A 206 20.07 9.28 4.44
C TYR A 206 21.32 8.68 5.09
N ASP A 207 22.13 9.56 5.70
CA ASP A 207 23.27 9.16 6.52
C ASP A 207 22.84 8.70 7.93
N ASP A 208 23.77 8.15 8.70
CA ASP A 208 23.49 7.68 10.07
C ASP A 208 23.04 8.80 11.00
N ARG A 209 23.48 10.05 10.77
CA ARG A 209 23.06 11.22 11.57
C ARG A 209 21.59 11.56 11.30
N TYR A 210 21.18 11.50 10.04
CA TYR A 210 19.77 11.68 9.68
C TYR A 210 18.90 10.60 10.30
N ILE A 211 19.33 9.34 10.27
CA ILE A 211 18.59 8.21 10.83
C ILE A 211 18.43 8.36 12.35
N GLU A 212 19.50 8.71 13.06
CA GLU A 212 19.44 8.95 14.50
C GLU A 212 18.57 10.19 14.84
N ALA A 213 18.66 11.26 14.08
CA ALA A 213 17.77 12.41 14.23
C ALA A 213 16.30 12.03 14.00
N ALA A 214 16.03 11.20 12.99
CA ALA A 214 14.68 10.70 12.70
C ALA A 214 14.12 9.88 13.86
N LYS A 215 14.89 8.93 14.43
CA LYS A 215 14.50 8.18 15.62
C LYS A 215 14.24 9.09 16.81
N ASN A 216 15.12 10.06 17.06
CA ASN A 216 14.98 11.02 18.15
C ASN A 216 13.74 11.93 18.01
N ASN A 217 13.29 12.17 16.77
CA ASN A 217 12.09 12.95 16.48
C ASN A 217 10.78 12.14 16.58
N THR A 218 10.85 10.81 16.69
CA THR A 218 9.67 10.00 17.00
C THR A 218 9.44 9.91 18.51
N ALA A 219 8.18 9.87 18.93
CA ALA A 219 7.86 9.66 20.36
C ALA A 219 8.32 8.27 20.84
N LEU A 220 8.22 7.24 19.96
CA LEU A 220 8.61 5.87 20.27
C LEU A 220 10.12 5.60 20.14
N LYS A 221 10.94 6.58 19.73
CA LYS A 221 12.40 6.50 19.63
C LYS A 221 12.93 5.35 18.76
N ARG A 222 12.15 4.92 17.79
CA ARG A 222 12.53 3.90 16.80
C ARG A 222 11.97 4.22 15.43
N LEU A 223 12.52 3.62 14.39
CA LEU A 223 11.87 3.55 13.08
C LEU A 223 10.75 2.52 13.12
N GLY A 224 9.80 2.64 12.20
CA GLY A 224 8.77 1.61 12.00
C GLY A 224 9.34 0.41 11.27
N GLU A 225 8.71 -0.74 11.46
CA GLU A 225 8.99 -1.98 10.75
C GLU A 225 7.89 -2.27 9.71
N ALA A 226 8.21 -3.09 8.71
CA ALA A 226 7.21 -3.49 7.72
C ALA A 226 5.99 -4.18 8.36
N GLN A 227 6.19 -4.89 9.49
CA GLN A 227 5.12 -5.54 10.22
C GLN A 227 4.19 -4.55 10.91
N ASP A 228 4.69 -3.42 11.45
CA ASP A 228 3.84 -2.36 12.00
C ASP A 228 2.81 -1.87 10.96
N VAL A 229 3.24 -1.80 9.70
CA VAL A 229 2.36 -1.39 8.59
C VAL A 229 1.41 -2.52 8.17
N ALA A 230 1.91 -3.74 8.09
CA ALA A 230 1.10 -4.89 7.69
C ALA A 230 -0.08 -5.10 8.65
N ASP A 231 0.14 -5.01 9.96
CA ASP A 231 -0.90 -5.17 10.99
C ASP A 231 -2.00 -4.10 10.84
N ALA A 232 -1.63 -2.86 10.53
CA ALA A 232 -2.59 -1.78 10.27
C ALA A 232 -3.39 -2.03 8.99
N VAL A 233 -2.75 -2.51 7.91
CA VAL A 233 -3.43 -2.89 6.66
C VAL A 233 -4.43 -4.01 6.91
N ILE A 234 -4.04 -5.05 7.63
CA ILE A 234 -4.91 -6.16 8.02
C ILE A 234 -6.13 -5.66 8.79
N PHE A 235 -5.93 -4.78 9.78
CA PHE A 235 -7.02 -4.20 10.54
C PHE A 235 -7.99 -3.43 9.64
N LEU A 236 -7.50 -2.48 8.83
CA LEU A 236 -8.34 -1.66 7.96
C LEU A 236 -9.05 -2.46 6.87
N SER A 237 -8.45 -3.55 6.41
CA SER A 237 -9.03 -4.43 5.39
C SER A 237 -10.05 -5.42 5.96
N SER A 238 -10.07 -5.62 7.29
CA SER A 238 -10.87 -6.64 7.95
C SER A 238 -12.30 -6.18 8.29
N GLU A 239 -13.15 -7.14 8.69
CA GLU A 239 -14.49 -6.90 9.24
C GLU A 239 -14.48 -6.11 10.57
N ARG A 240 -13.32 -6.00 11.23
CA ARG A 240 -13.17 -5.17 12.44
C ARG A 240 -13.26 -3.68 12.11
N ALA A 241 -12.90 -3.29 10.90
CA ALA A 241 -12.96 -1.92 10.40
C ALA A 241 -14.22 -1.61 9.57
N LYS A 242 -15.27 -2.42 9.67
CA LYS A 242 -16.47 -2.33 8.81
C LYS A 242 -17.22 -0.99 8.85
N TYR A 243 -16.95 -0.15 9.85
CA TYR A 243 -17.53 1.21 9.97
C TYR A 243 -16.47 2.31 9.86
N ILE A 244 -15.29 1.96 9.28
CA ILE A 244 -14.17 2.88 9.07
C ILE A 244 -13.96 3.04 7.55
N THR A 245 -14.22 4.25 7.04
CA THR A 245 -13.99 4.63 5.64
C THR A 245 -13.66 6.12 5.55
N GLY A 246 -12.88 6.53 4.56
CA GLY A 246 -12.42 7.89 4.38
C GLY A 246 -11.46 8.37 5.48
N GLN A 247 -10.80 7.44 6.17
CA GLN A 247 -9.90 7.78 7.26
C GLN A 247 -8.44 7.65 6.86
N THR A 248 -7.62 8.47 7.51
CA THR A 248 -6.17 8.38 7.46
C THR A 248 -5.66 7.88 8.80
N LEU A 249 -4.97 6.73 8.79
CA LEU A 249 -4.28 6.18 9.96
C LEU A 249 -2.79 6.53 9.87
N TYR A 250 -2.22 7.02 10.97
CA TYR A 250 -0.81 7.37 11.03
C TYR A 250 -0.01 6.24 11.66
N ILE A 251 0.98 5.73 10.94
CA ILE A 251 1.95 4.74 11.41
C ILE A 251 3.33 5.41 11.37
N ASP A 252 3.58 6.27 12.34
CA ASP A 252 4.72 7.20 12.34
C ASP A 252 5.50 7.24 13.66
N GLY A 253 5.16 6.38 14.63
CA GLY A 253 5.79 6.37 15.95
C GLY A 253 5.65 7.70 16.73
N GLY A 254 4.66 8.53 16.38
CA GLY A 254 4.47 9.86 16.94
C GLY A 254 5.38 10.93 16.34
N TYR A 255 5.90 10.71 15.12
CA TYR A 255 6.75 11.69 14.41
C TYR A 255 6.00 12.99 14.10
N ARG A 256 4.70 12.92 13.87
CA ARG A 256 3.86 14.06 13.49
C ARG A 256 3.57 15.03 14.62
N ILE A 257 3.60 14.59 15.87
CA ILE A 257 3.25 15.39 17.07
C ILE A 257 4.45 16.00 17.76
#